data_395cf95a05144f4b83385aa27a30bab8
#
_entry.id   395cf95a05144f4b83385aa27a30bab8
#
_cell.length_a   1.000
_cell.length_b   1.000
_cell.length_c   1.000
_cell.angle_alpha   90.00
_cell.angle_beta   90.00
_cell.angle_gamma   90.00
#
_symmetry.space_group_name_H-M   'P 1'
#
loop_
_entity.id
_entity.type
_entity.pdbx_description
1 polymer ?
#
loop_
_entity_poly.entity_id
_entity_poly.type
_entity_poly.pdbx_seq_one_letter_code
_entity_poly.pdbx_strand_id
1 'polypeptide(L)'
;MIDETGLFLNPLVRRSWSLRGKTPVIGGDGGHRKKVSVIGAVSVSPSARRLGLYFSTLPDGFFTAEAVVKFLRDLLKHLRGKVVVVWDGGGNHKGPLIREFLRRNKRLRLERLPAYAPELNPVEAVWSWLKYGQLANYVPEGMTDLDDEIADRLIDLKCEPGLLRKVWEGSDLPFPQMRMPKQDLLPADQ
;
A
#
# COMPACT_ATOMS: atom_id res chain seq x y z
N MET A 1 -2.39 -1.63 7.54
CA MET A 1 -1.38 -2.46 6.86
C MET A 1 -0.43 -1.52 6.15
N ILE A 2 0.86 -1.79 6.18
CA ILE A 2 1.88 -0.99 5.48
C ILE A 2 2.78 -1.93 4.68
N ASP A 3 3.26 -1.45 3.54
CA ASP A 3 4.17 -2.17 2.68
C ASP A 3 4.96 -1.23 1.78
N GLU A 4 6.02 -1.72 1.17
CA GLU A 4 6.89 -0.99 0.25
C GLU A 4 7.04 -1.73 -1.06
N THR A 5 7.16 -0.95 -2.14
CA THR A 5 7.41 -1.51 -3.47
C THR A 5 8.36 -0.63 -4.27
N GLY A 6 8.91 -1.17 -5.35
CA GLY A 6 9.68 -0.43 -6.33
C GLY A 6 9.08 -0.57 -7.72
N LEU A 7 9.02 0.54 -8.45
CA LEU A 7 8.63 0.59 -9.85
C LEU A 7 9.82 1.08 -10.67
N PHE A 8 10.22 0.29 -11.64
CA PHE A 8 11.39 0.59 -12.47
C PHE A 8 10.99 1.45 -13.67
N LEU A 9 11.94 2.23 -14.18
CA LEU A 9 11.78 2.95 -15.44
C LEU A 9 11.52 2.01 -16.63
N ASN A 10 12.02 0.79 -16.56
CA ASN A 10 11.68 -0.20 -17.57
C ASN A 10 10.20 -0.58 -17.48
N PRO A 11 9.47 -0.50 -18.62
CA PRO A 11 8.07 -0.83 -18.65
C PRO A 11 7.81 -2.29 -18.24
N LEU A 12 6.79 -2.49 -17.43
CA LEU A 12 6.29 -3.83 -17.15
C LEU A 12 5.47 -4.33 -18.34
N VAL A 13 6.10 -5.15 -19.16
CA VAL A 13 5.48 -5.65 -20.39
C VAL A 13 4.41 -6.69 -20.08
N ARG A 14 3.21 -6.44 -20.56
CA ARG A 14 2.08 -7.38 -20.49
C ARG A 14 1.45 -7.58 -21.86
N ARG A 15 0.78 -8.72 -22.03
CA ARG A 15 0.00 -9.00 -23.24
C ARG A 15 -1.01 -7.89 -23.48
N SER A 16 -1.05 -7.41 -24.72
CA SER A 16 -1.98 -6.37 -25.17
C SER A 16 -2.59 -6.79 -26.50
N TRP A 17 -3.62 -6.07 -26.90
CA TRP A 17 -4.30 -6.28 -28.16
C TRP A 17 -3.63 -5.43 -29.26
N SER A 18 -3.49 -5.99 -30.44
CA SER A 18 -3.07 -5.27 -31.62
C SER A 18 -3.76 -5.81 -32.88
N LEU A 19 -3.62 -5.11 -33.99
CA LEU A 19 -4.12 -5.59 -35.27
C LEU A 19 -3.40 -6.89 -35.65
N ARG A 20 -4.14 -7.81 -36.28
CA ARG A 20 -3.58 -9.08 -36.77
C ARG A 20 -2.36 -8.84 -37.67
N GLY A 21 -1.26 -9.49 -37.37
CA GLY A 21 0.01 -9.32 -38.08
C GLY A 21 0.84 -8.10 -37.68
N LYS A 22 0.42 -7.31 -36.70
CA LYS A 22 1.20 -6.17 -36.16
C LYS A 22 1.49 -6.39 -34.69
N THR A 23 2.70 -6.88 -34.38
CA THR A 23 3.13 -7.03 -32.98
C THR A 23 3.42 -5.65 -32.38
N PRO A 24 2.85 -5.29 -31.23
CA PRO A 24 3.20 -4.04 -30.55
C PRO A 24 4.67 -4.04 -30.14
N VAL A 25 5.36 -2.95 -30.41
CA VAL A 25 6.73 -2.73 -29.95
C VAL A 25 6.67 -1.70 -28.82
N ILE A 26 7.14 -2.10 -27.64
CA ILE A 26 7.26 -1.22 -26.49
C ILE A 26 8.73 -0.79 -26.41
N GLY A 27 8.98 0.49 -26.66
CA GLY A 27 10.30 1.10 -26.52
C GLY A 27 10.62 1.38 -25.05
N GLY A 28 11.90 1.54 -24.74
CA GLY A 28 12.35 1.98 -23.42
C GLY A 28 13.86 2.23 -23.46
N ASP A 29 14.32 3.30 -22.87
CA ASP A 29 15.73 3.75 -22.91
C ASP A 29 16.68 2.95 -21.98
N GLY A 30 16.29 1.75 -21.56
CA GLY A 30 17.18 0.82 -20.86
C GLY A 30 17.71 1.29 -19.50
N GLY A 31 17.01 2.20 -18.82
CA GLY A 31 17.34 2.67 -17.47
C GLY A 31 17.21 1.58 -16.39
N HIS A 32 17.87 0.43 -16.62
CA HIS A 32 17.65 -0.87 -15.96
C HIS A 32 17.71 -0.89 -14.43
N ARG A 33 18.21 0.16 -13.78
CA ARG A 33 18.38 0.18 -12.32
C ARG A 33 17.65 1.33 -11.62
N LYS A 34 17.20 2.33 -12.37
CA LYS A 34 16.47 3.46 -11.78
C LYS A 34 15.04 3.06 -11.49
N LYS A 35 14.58 3.43 -10.30
CA LYS A 35 13.23 3.10 -9.83
C LYS A 35 12.67 4.21 -8.96
N VAL A 36 11.36 4.29 -8.90
CA VAL A 36 10.64 5.00 -7.84
C VAL A 36 10.27 3.98 -6.76
N SER A 37 10.74 4.20 -5.54
CA SER A 37 10.29 3.44 -4.39
C SER A 37 9.00 4.08 -3.84
N VAL A 38 8.04 3.25 -3.46
CA VAL A 38 6.78 3.69 -2.88
C VAL A 38 6.56 2.97 -1.58
N ILE A 39 6.20 3.71 -0.53
CA ILE A 39 5.63 3.17 0.70
C ILE A 39 4.15 3.49 0.74
N GLY A 40 3.33 2.51 1.09
CA GLY A 40 1.89 2.67 1.14
C GLY A 40 1.28 2.09 2.41
N ALA A 41 0.15 2.65 2.80
CA ALA A 41 -0.64 2.17 3.92
C ALA A 41 -2.12 2.15 3.56
N VAL A 42 -2.75 0.99 3.73
CA VAL A 42 -4.22 0.87 3.71
C VAL A 42 -4.72 0.83 5.15
N SER A 43 -5.59 1.76 5.50
CA SER A 43 -6.20 1.84 6.82
C SER A 43 -7.67 1.40 6.79
N VAL A 44 -8.11 0.80 7.87
CA VAL A 44 -9.53 0.49 8.12
C VAL A 44 -9.96 1.23 9.39
N SER A 45 -11.06 1.97 9.30
CA SER A 45 -11.63 2.62 10.49
C SER A 45 -12.13 1.57 11.49
N PRO A 46 -12.16 1.89 12.80
CA PRO A 46 -12.64 0.94 13.82
C PRO A 46 -14.06 0.42 13.58
N SER A 47 -14.90 1.21 12.90
CA SER A 47 -16.26 0.83 12.49
C SER A 47 -16.30 0.03 11.18
N ALA A 48 -15.16 -0.30 10.57
CA ALA A 48 -15.03 -0.94 9.26
C ALA A 48 -15.82 -0.25 8.13
N ARG A 49 -16.18 1.03 8.30
CA ARG A 49 -16.98 1.78 7.32
C ARG A 49 -16.14 2.54 6.30
N ARG A 50 -14.87 2.82 6.63
CA ARG A 50 -14.00 3.61 5.77
C ARG A 50 -12.65 2.92 5.62
N LEU A 51 -12.25 2.80 4.38
CA LEU A 51 -10.86 2.56 3.97
C LEU A 51 -10.18 3.90 3.72
N GLY A 52 -8.88 3.94 3.92
CA GLY A 52 -8.05 5.06 3.54
C GLY A 52 -6.75 4.56 2.93
N LEU A 53 -6.28 5.21 1.88
CA LEU A 53 -4.98 4.97 1.27
C LEU A 53 -4.06 6.16 1.56
N TYR A 54 -2.86 5.86 2.02
CA TYR A 54 -1.79 6.83 2.28
C TYR A 54 -0.53 6.31 1.63
N PHE A 55 0.22 7.17 0.99
CA PHE A 55 1.46 6.78 0.33
C PHE A 55 2.48 7.92 0.32
N SER A 56 3.71 7.55 0.04
CA SER A 56 4.81 8.46 -0.27
C SER A 56 5.71 7.80 -1.30
N THR A 57 6.18 8.59 -2.24
CA THR A 57 7.12 8.15 -3.27
C THR A 57 8.53 8.66 -2.95
N LEU A 58 9.52 7.97 -3.48
CA LEU A 58 10.92 8.32 -3.35
C LEU A 58 11.66 7.94 -4.65
N PRO A 59 11.81 8.91 -5.58
CA PRO A 59 12.56 8.70 -6.81
C PRO A 59 14.03 8.38 -6.52
N ASP A 60 14.58 7.41 -7.26
CA ASP A 60 15.98 6.97 -7.24
C ASP A 60 16.53 6.66 -5.83
N GLY A 61 15.68 6.13 -4.95
CA GLY A 61 16.02 5.83 -3.57
C GLY A 61 15.34 4.58 -3.03
N PHE A 62 15.56 4.33 -1.74
CA PHE A 62 14.88 3.30 -0.98
C PHE A 62 14.52 3.83 0.41
N PHE A 63 13.44 3.29 0.99
CA PHE A 63 13.01 3.72 2.32
C PHE A 63 13.95 3.19 3.39
N THR A 64 14.67 4.11 4.03
CA THR A 64 15.48 3.85 5.24
C THR A 64 14.57 3.87 6.47
N ALA A 65 15.10 3.45 7.64
CA ALA A 65 14.35 3.53 8.90
C ALA A 65 13.90 4.97 9.23
N GLU A 66 14.70 5.99 8.86
CA GLU A 66 14.35 7.41 9.01
C GLU A 66 13.16 7.80 8.14
N ALA A 67 13.17 7.36 6.87
CA ALA A 67 12.08 7.63 5.93
C ALA A 67 10.78 6.92 6.37
N VAL A 68 10.88 5.69 6.85
CA VAL A 68 9.75 4.95 7.44
C VAL A 68 9.20 5.68 8.68
N VAL A 69 10.04 6.15 9.59
CA VAL A 69 9.60 6.94 10.76
C VAL A 69 8.94 8.24 10.34
N LYS A 70 9.45 8.92 9.29
CA LYS A 70 8.80 10.11 8.73
C LYS A 70 7.42 9.77 8.20
N PHE A 71 7.30 8.72 7.40
CA PHE A 71 6.01 8.26 6.88
C PHE A 71 5.01 7.93 8.00
N LEU A 72 5.43 7.18 9.02
CA LEU A 72 4.60 6.86 10.19
C LEU A 72 4.14 8.11 10.95
N ARG A 73 5.02 9.12 11.09
CA ARG A 73 4.68 10.40 11.72
C ARG A 73 3.62 11.15 10.93
N ASP A 74 3.75 11.19 9.61
CA ASP A 74 2.79 11.85 8.73
C ASP A 74 1.47 11.08 8.69
N LEU A 75 1.51 9.76 8.62
CA LEU A 75 0.32 8.90 8.72
C LEU A 75 -0.46 9.16 10.02
N LEU A 76 0.24 9.30 11.15
CA LEU A 76 -0.40 9.56 12.45
C LEU A 76 -1.06 10.94 12.54
N LYS A 77 -0.74 11.90 11.69
CA LYS A 77 -1.46 13.20 11.63
C LYS A 77 -2.86 13.02 11.03
N HIS A 78 -3.03 12.06 10.16
CA HIS A 78 -4.32 11.76 9.48
C HIS A 78 -5.19 10.78 10.25
N LEU A 79 -4.60 9.92 11.08
CA LEU A 79 -5.31 8.91 11.85
C LEU A 79 -5.55 9.36 13.29
N ARG A 80 -6.79 9.27 13.78
CA ARG A 80 -7.16 9.62 15.15
C ARG A 80 -7.21 8.38 16.04
N GLY A 81 -7.03 8.57 17.36
CA GLY A 81 -7.14 7.51 18.34
C GLY A 81 -5.96 6.53 18.35
N LYS A 82 -6.20 5.32 18.85
CA LYS A 82 -5.20 4.24 18.86
C LYS A 82 -5.08 3.64 17.45
N VAL A 83 -3.85 3.38 17.02
CA VAL A 83 -3.53 2.84 15.69
C VAL A 83 -2.74 1.56 15.85
N VAL A 84 -3.19 0.49 15.23
CA VAL A 84 -2.42 -0.73 15.06
C VAL A 84 -1.88 -0.74 13.62
N VAL A 85 -0.57 -0.73 13.50
CA VAL A 85 0.12 -0.92 12.21
C VAL A 85 0.50 -2.38 12.11
N VAL A 86 0.10 -2.98 10.99
CA VAL A 86 0.50 -4.33 10.63
C VAL A 86 1.40 -4.25 9.41
N TRP A 87 2.57 -4.86 9.47
CA TRP A 87 3.57 -4.85 8.41
C TRP A 87 4.40 -6.14 8.40
N ASP A 88 5.22 -6.31 7.41
CA ASP A 88 6.14 -7.44 7.31
C ASP A 88 7.31 -7.32 8.32
N GLY A 89 8.19 -8.28 8.30
CA GLY A 89 9.40 -8.33 9.15
C GLY A 89 10.64 -7.69 8.54
N GLY A 90 10.52 -6.81 7.52
CA GLY A 90 11.62 -6.17 6.82
C GLY A 90 12.71 -5.57 7.73
N GLY A 91 13.92 -5.46 7.21
CA GLY A 91 15.07 -4.95 7.98
C GLY A 91 14.95 -3.48 8.38
N ASN A 92 14.40 -2.66 7.50
CA ASN A 92 14.11 -1.23 7.70
C ASN A 92 12.98 -0.96 8.71
N HIS A 93 12.18 -2.00 9.05
CA HIS A 93 11.13 -1.96 10.06
C HIS A 93 11.64 -2.29 11.47
N LYS A 94 12.94 -2.47 11.62
CA LYS A 94 13.61 -2.84 12.87
C LYS A 94 14.67 -1.81 13.24
N GLY A 95 15.10 -1.83 14.47
CA GLY A 95 16.21 -1.01 14.90
C GLY A 95 15.86 0.00 15.99
N PRO A 96 16.86 0.72 16.51
CA PRO A 96 16.70 1.61 17.64
C PRO A 96 15.77 2.80 17.33
N LEU A 97 15.80 3.32 16.10
CA LEU A 97 15.01 4.46 15.68
C LEU A 97 13.50 4.16 15.72
N ILE A 98 13.10 2.99 15.18
CA ILE A 98 11.71 2.52 15.21
C ILE A 98 11.27 2.29 16.67
N ARG A 99 12.10 1.64 17.50
CA ARG A 99 11.78 1.42 18.92
C ARG A 99 11.58 2.73 19.68
N GLU A 100 12.45 3.71 19.45
CA GLU A 100 12.35 5.02 20.08
C GLU A 100 11.09 5.77 19.60
N PHE A 101 10.77 5.70 18.31
CA PHE A 101 9.54 6.28 17.78
C PHE A 101 8.30 5.68 18.44
N LEU A 102 8.24 4.35 18.60
CA LEU A 102 7.15 3.66 19.28
C LEU A 102 7.05 4.05 20.77
N ARG A 103 8.19 4.14 21.44
CA ARG A 103 8.25 4.56 22.86
C ARG A 103 7.61 5.93 23.07
N ARG A 104 7.82 6.86 22.13
CA ARG A 104 7.25 8.22 22.16
C ARG A 104 5.80 8.29 21.73
N ASN A 105 5.33 7.34 20.92
CA ASN A 105 3.98 7.35 20.35
C ASN A 105 3.11 6.23 20.93
N LYS A 106 2.67 6.38 22.19
CA LYS A 106 1.90 5.36 22.96
C LYS A 106 0.58 4.94 22.32
N ARG A 107 0.04 5.72 21.39
CA ARG A 107 -1.17 5.38 20.65
C ARG A 107 -0.91 4.44 19.46
N LEU A 108 0.36 4.21 19.10
CA LEU A 108 0.77 3.34 18.01
C LEU A 108 1.24 2.00 18.55
N ARG A 109 0.68 0.92 18.02
CA ARG A 109 1.12 -0.45 18.24
C ARG A 109 1.53 -1.06 16.91
N LEU A 110 2.64 -1.81 16.92
CA LEU A 110 3.11 -2.57 15.74
C LEU A 110 2.81 -4.05 15.94
N GLU A 111 2.27 -4.64 14.89
CA GLU A 111 2.07 -6.08 14.77
C GLU A 111 2.74 -6.57 13.50
N ARG A 112 3.22 -7.80 13.51
CA ARG A 112 3.87 -8.39 12.35
C ARG A 112 2.92 -9.33 11.64
N LEU A 113 2.95 -9.27 10.30
CA LEU A 113 2.37 -10.31 9.48
C LEU A 113 3.13 -11.64 9.69
N PRO A 114 2.45 -12.76 9.53
CA PRO A 114 3.11 -14.05 9.41
C PRO A 114 4.19 -14.00 8.32
N ALA A 115 5.27 -14.74 8.52
CA ALA A 115 6.29 -14.83 7.49
C ALA A 115 5.72 -15.52 6.23
N TYR A 116 6.12 -15.03 5.05
CA TYR A 116 5.70 -15.59 3.76
C TYR A 116 4.17 -15.61 3.52
N ALA A 117 3.46 -14.59 4.00
CA ALA A 117 2.02 -14.45 3.81
C ALA A 117 1.66 -13.09 3.17
N PRO A 118 2.19 -12.76 1.96
CA PRO A 118 1.89 -11.50 1.28
C PRO A 118 0.40 -11.40 0.92
N GLU A 119 -0.28 -12.51 0.68
CA GLU A 119 -1.72 -12.58 0.39
C GLU A 119 -2.59 -12.01 1.52
N LEU A 120 -2.09 -11.98 2.75
CA LEU A 120 -2.75 -11.35 3.89
C LEU A 120 -2.51 -9.84 3.97
N ASN A 121 -1.69 -9.26 3.08
CA ASN A 121 -1.42 -7.83 3.06
C ASN A 121 -2.20 -7.15 1.91
N PRO A 122 -3.32 -6.45 2.17
CA PRO A 122 -4.08 -5.79 1.12
C PRO A 122 -3.30 -4.67 0.42
N VAL A 123 -2.17 -4.22 0.94
CA VAL A 123 -1.29 -3.27 0.24
C VAL A 123 -0.63 -3.94 -0.97
N GLU A 124 -0.35 -5.25 -0.90
CA GLU A 124 0.14 -6.02 -2.06
C GLU A 124 -0.89 -6.04 -3.21
N ALA A 125 -2.17 -6.07 -2.89
CA ALA A 125 -3.23 -5.93 -3.89
C ALA A 125 -3.24 -4.53 -4.52
N VAL A 126 -2.91 -3.47 -3.76
CA VAL A 126 -2.70 -2.11 -4.31
C VAL A 126 -1.52 -2.11 -5.29
N TRP A 127 -0.40 -2.76 -4.92
CA TRP A 127 0.76 -2.87 -5.82
C TRP A 127 0.45 -3.67 -7.08
N SER A 128 -0.32 -4.73 -6.94
CA SER A 128 -0.76 -5.55 -8.07
C SER A 128 -1.65 -4.75 -9.02
N TRP A 129 -2.64 -4.02 -8.49
CA TRP A 129 -3.51 -3.12 -9.24
C TRP A 129 -2.70 -2.03 -9.97
N LEU A 130 -1.76 -1.39 -9.27
CA LEU A 130 -0.92 -0.34 -9.83
C LEU A 130 -0.02 -0.88 -10.95
N LYS A 131 0.80 -1.89 -10.63
CA LYS A 131 1.82 -2.43 -11.56
C LYS A 131 1.22 -3.12 -12.76
N TYR A 132 0.27 -4.03 -12.52
CA TYR A 132 -0.24 -4.92 -13.55
C TYR A 132 -1.53 -4.42 -14.21
N GLY A 133 -2.17 -3.44 -13.62
CA GLY A 133 -3.34 -2.77 -14.16
C GLY A 133 -3.00 -1.43 -14.78
N GLN A 134 -2.61 -0.46 -13.96
CA GLN A 134 -2.48 0.93 -14.39
C GLN A 134 -1.21 1.21 -15.18
N LEU A 135 -0.07 0.67 -14.73
CA LEU A 135 1.24 0.92 -15.34
C LEU A 135 1.69 -0.22 -16.28
N ALA A 136 0.80 -1.14 -16.62
CA ALA A 136 1.10 -2.17 -17.62
C ALA A 136 1.37 -1.55 -18.98
N ASN A 137 2.54 -1.85 -19.55
CA ASN A 137 3.02 -1.31 -20.85
C ASN A 137 3.23 0.23 -20.86
N TYR A 138 3.20 0.88 -19.72
CA TYR A 138 3.53 2.29 -19.60
C TYR A 138 5.03 2.49 -19.80
N VAL A 139 5.39 3.41 -20.67
CA VAL A 139 6.79 3.77 -21.01
C VAL A 139 7.02 5.18 -20.50
N PRO A 140 7.64 5.36 -19.33
CA PRO A 140 7.91 6.69 -18.82
C PRO A 140 9.01 7.40 -19.62
N GLU A 141 8.86 8.71 -19.82
CA GLU A 141 9.87 9.57 -20.43
C GLU A 141 11.09 9.80 -19.51
N GLY A 142 10.90 9.58 -18.20
CA GLY A 142 11.94 9.73 -17.21
C GLY A 142 11.45 9.46 -15.78
N MET A 143 12.32 9.76 -14.81
CA MET A 143 12.03 9.48 -13.41
C MET A 143 10.89 10.34 -12.86
N THR A 144 10.82 11.60 -13.25
CA THR A 144 9.76 12.52 -12.83
C THR A 144 8.41 12.09 -13.37
N ASP A 145 8.37 11.76 -14.67
CA ASP A 145 7.16 11.28 -15.32
C ASP A 145 6.63 9.98 -14.68
N LEU A 146 7.54 9.04 -14.35
CA LEU A 146 7.15 7.83 -13.62
C LEU A 146 6.62 8.14 -12.22
N ASP A 147 7.24 9.06 -11.49
CA ASP A 147 6.82 9.45 -10.14
C ASP A 147 5.45 10.13 -10.15
N ASP A 148 5.24 11.05 -11.08
CA ASP A 148 3.97 11.75 -11.26
C ASP A 148 2.84 10.77 -11.63
N GLU A 149 3.07 9.88 -12.61
CA GLU A 149 2.08 8.88 -13.00
C GLU A 149 1.72 7.92 -11.85
N ILE A 150 2.72 7.47 -11.06
CA ILE A 150 2.47 6.66 -9.86
C ILE A 150 1.59 7.43 -8.86
N ALA A 151 1.93 8.69 -8.61
CA ALA A 151 1.21 9.53 -7.66
C ALA A 151 -0.24 9.74 -8.11
N ASP A 152 -0.46 10.07 -9.38
CA ASP A 152 -1.79 10.29 -9.95
C ASP A 152 -2.67 9.05 -9.83
N ARG A 153 -2.16 7.86 -10.21
CA ARG A 153 -2.93 6.61 -10.09
C ARG A 153 -3.28 6.28 -8.63
N LEU A 154 -2.36 6.50 -7.70
CA LEU A 154 -2.63 6.27 -6.28
C LEU A 154 -3.61 7.30 -5.69
N ILE A 155 -3.60 8.55 -6.19
CA ILE A 155 -4.60 9.57 -5.85
C ILE A 155 -5.97 9.15 -6.38
N ASP A 156 -6.07 8.71 -7.63
CA ASP A 156 -7.31 8.21 -8.21
C ASP A 156 -7.90 7.08 -7.36
N LEU A 157 -7.07 6.08 -7.03
CA LEU A 157 -7.49 4.97 -6.15
C LEU A 157 -7.95 5.45 -4.78
N LYS A 158 -7.25 6.42 -4.18
CA LYS A 158 -7.60 7.01 -2.89
C LYS A 158 -8.93 7.74 -2.94
N CYS A 159 -9.24 8.40 -4.06
CA CYS A 159 -10.46 9.17 -4.25
C CYS A 159 -11.69 8.30 -4.60
N GLU A 160 -11.48 7.02 -4.90
CA GLU A 160 -12.52 6.06 -5.23
C GLU A 160 -12.68 4.94 -4.18
N PRO A 161 -13.41 5.18 -3.08
CA PRO A 161 -13.53 4.20 -2.00
C PRO A 161 -14.09 2.84 -2.44
N GLY A 162 -14.96 2.83 -3.45
CA GLY A 162 -15.50 1.60 -4.03
C GLY A 162 -14.43 0.77 -4.74
N LEU A 163 -13.52 1.42 -5.47
CA LEU A 163 -12.39 0.78 -6.13
C LEU A 163 -11.37 0.29 -5.10
N LEU A 164 -11.02 1.11 -4.11
CA LEU A 164 -10.10 0.72 -3.04
C LEU A 164 -10.62 -0.52 -2.27
N ARG A 165 -11.94 -0.61 -2.08
CA ARG A 165 -12.55 -1.79 -1.47
C ARG A 165 -12.41 -3.03 -2.36
N LYS A 166 -12.67 -2.92 -3.66
CA LYS A 166 -12.45 -4.03 -4.61
C LYS A 166 -10.99 -4.49 -4.64
N VAL A 167 -10.06 -3.54 -4.56
CA VAL A 167 -8.63 -3.84 -4.46
C VAL A 167 -8.33 -4.60 -3.17
N TRP A 168 -8.89 -4.19 -2.03
CA TRP A 168 -8.78 -4.94 -0.78
C TRP A 168 -9.31 -6.38 -0.90
N GLU A 169 -10.47 -6.54 -1.53
CA GLU A 169 -11.10 -7.86 -1.75
C GLU A 169 -10.27 -8.77 -2.67
N GLY A 170 -9.27 -8.24 -3.36
CA GLY A 170 -8.25 -9.00 -4.08
C GLY A 170 -7.17 -9.62 -3.20
N SER A 171 -7.15 -9.35 -1.88
CA SER A 171 -6.30 -10.03 -0.90
C SER A 171 -7.10 -11.14 -0.19
N ASP A 172 -6.39 -12.09 0.41
CA ASP A 172 -7.03 -13.17 1.19
C ASP A 172 -7.43 -12.69 2.61
N LEU A 173 -7.15 -11.43 2.95
CA LEU A 173 -7.58 -10.86 4.21
C LEU A 173 -9.06 -10.47 4.14
N PRO A 174 -9.95 -11.14 4.88
CA PRO A 174 -11.36 -10.80 4.88
C PRO A 174 -11.57 -9.35 5.37
N PHE A 175 -12.48 -8.64 4.70
CA PHE A 175 -12.82 -7.30 5.14
C PHE A 175 -13.39 -7.35 6.56
N PRO A 176 -12.92 -6.52 7.50
CA PRO A 176 -13.38 -6.57 8.87
C PRO A 176 -14.90 -6.36 8.95
N GLN A 177 -15.61 -7.34 9.44
CA GLN A 177 -17.04 -7.22 9.74
C GLN A 177 -17.21 -6.47 11.05
N MET A 178 -18.19 -5.56 11.12
CA MET A 178 -18.58 -4.99 12.41
C MET A 178 -19.04 -6.13 13.31
N ARG A 179 -18.35 -6.35 14.43
CA ARG A 179 -18.98 -7.07 15.54
C ARG A 179 -20.13 -6.19 16.04
N MET A 180 -21.36 -6.59 15.80
CA MET A 180 -22.48 -6.05 16.55
C MET A 180 -22.13 -6.23 18.03
N PRO A 181 -22.29 -5.20 18.87
CA PRO A 181 -22.19 -5.41 20.31
C PRO A 181 -23.12 -6.57 20.63
N LYS A 182 -22.63 -7.57 21.40
CA LYS A 182 -23.51 -8.59 21.96
C LYS A 182 -24.64 -7.83 22.66
N GLN A 183 -25.83 -7.92 22.14
CA GLN A 183 -27.02 -7.59 22.93
C GLN A 183 -26.92 -8.49 24.14
N ASP A 184 -26.71 -7.89 25.31
CA ASP A 184 -26.87 -8.59 26.55
C ASP A 184 -28.29 -9.19 26.50
N LEU A 185 -28.37 -10.51 26.33
CA LEU A 185 -29.58 -11.26 26.49
C LEU A 185 -29.97 -11.01 27.94
N LEU A 186 -30.90 -10.09 28.14
CA LEU A 186 -31.62 -10.00 29.43
C LEU A 186 -32.13 -11.41 29.74
N PRO A 187 -31.88 -11.94 30.95
CA PRO A 187 -32.45 -13.21 31.34
C PRO A 187 -33.95 -13.08 31.22
N ALA A 188 -34.58 -14.05 30.53
CA ALA A 188 -36.02 -14.16 30.53
C ALA A 188 -36.47 -14.37 31.99
N ASP A 189 -37.17 -13.39 32.52
CA ASP A 189 -37.85 -13.51 33.82
C ASP A 189 -38.77 -14.71 33.77
N GLN A 190 -38.55 -15.60 34.71
CA GLN A 190 -39.50 -16.68 35.09
C GLN A 190 -40.58 -16.11 35.98
#